data_d117739974f61f1c41d9306965c76b20
#
_entry.id   d117739974f61f1c41d9306965c76b20
#
_cell.length_a   1.000
_cell.length_b   1.000
_cell.length_c   1.000
_cell.angle_alpha   90.00
_cell.angle_beta   90.00
_cell.angle_gamma   90.00
#
_symmetry.space_group_name_H-M   'P 1'
#
loop_
_entity.id
_entity.type
_entity.pdbx_description
1 polymer ?
#
loop_
_entity_poly.entity_id
_entity_poly.type
_entity_poly.pdbx_seq_one_letter_code
_entity_poly.pdbx_strand_id
1 'polypeptide(L)'
;MSLSSNDSTSPDVKSDGRAPNHLGFLAFTTLCFFAASSTPTPLYHLYQEAWGFSAGVLTLIFAVYAFSLLAALLMGGSLSDYLGRRPVIFGALLLQSVSMLLFILASDVSWLVAARLLQGFATGLAASALGAALLDNDSVKGPLINSISPMLGMAVGALGTALLAQFAPMPLMLGYCLLLAAFLSQALYLGRVEETVSRQPGVWQSLKPSLHVPQQARRMLWLVLPVDIAAWALGGFFLSLSPSLLVAATGSTSPLNGGLAVAALTLSGAAAILTLRQREPVLGLWVG
;
A
#
# COMPACT_ATOMS: atom_id res chain seq x y z
N MET A 1 60.22 -28.88 -35.30
CA MET A 1 59.15 -29.76 -34.93
C MET A 1 58.91 -29.56 -33.42
N SER A 2 58.17 -28.55 -33.06
CA SER A 2 57.88 -28.20 -31.66
C SER A 2 56.35 -28.04 -31.52
N LEU A 3 55.78 -28.97 -30.79
CA LEU A 3 54.35 -28.98 -30.46
C LEU A 3 54.08 -27.98 -29.34
N SER A 4 53.33 -26.95 -29.63
CA SER A 4 52.77 -25.98 -28.70
C SER A 4 51.60 -26.63 -27.94
N SER A 5 51.74 -26.78 -26.61
CA SER A 5 50.67 -27.18 -25.70
C SER A 5 49.71 -26.03 -25.52
N ASN A 6 48.47 -26.26 -25.94
CA ASN A 6 47.33 -25.35 -25.79
C ASN A 6 46.80 -25.47 -24.36
N ASP A 7 47.12 -24.50 -23.54
CA ASP A 7 46.63 -24.39 -22.16
C ASP A 7 45.22 -23.77 -22.18
N SER A 8 44.20 -24.62 -22.16
CA SER A 8 42.79 -24.22 -22.08
C SER A 8 42.43 -23.93 -20.63
N THR A 9 42.73 -22.71 -20.19
CA THR A 9 42.16 -22.17 -18.94
C THR A 9 40.67 -21.94 -19.15
N SER A 10 39.84 -22.84 -18.60
CA SER A 10 38.41 -22.67 -18.45
C SER A 10 38.14 -21.40 -17.63
N PRO A 11 37.24 -20.51 -18.07
CA PRO A 11 36.85 -19.39 -17.22
C PRO A 11 36.10 -19.92 -16.00
N ASP A 12 36.64 -19.59 -14.83
CA ASP A 12 36.01 -19.77 -13.53
C ASP A 12 34.56 -19.26 -13.64
N VAL A 13 33.63 -20.18 -13.53
CA VAL A 13 32.22 -19.87 -13.27
C VAL A 13 32.16 -19.22 -11.90
N LYS A 14 32.18 -17.89 -11.89
CA LYS A 14 31.87 -17.11 -10.69
C LYS A 14 30.56 -17.65 -10.13
N SER A 15 30.64 -18.26 -8.96
CA SER A 15 29.49 -18.63 -8.15
C SER A 15 28.56 -17.43 -8.09
N ASP A 16 27.38 -17.61 -8.64
CA ASP A 16 26.26 -16.69 -8.61
C ASP A 16 25.88 -16.48 -7.14
N GLY A 17 26.51 -15.54 -6.49
CA GLY A 17 26.18 -15.07 -5.16
C GLY A 17 24.85 -14.34 -5.28
N ARG A 18 23.73 -15.11 -5.28
CA ARG A 18 22.39 -14.54 -5.21
C ARG A 18 22.36 -13.64 -3.98
N ALA A 19 22.24 -12.34 -4.22
CA ALA A 19 21.94 -11.38 -3.16
C ALA A 19 20.78 -11.91 -2.31
N PRO A 20 20.80 -11.72 -0.98
CA PRO A 20 19.76 -12.23 -0.10
C PRO A 20 18.40 -11.74 -0.59
N ASN A 21 17.48 -12.69 -0.81
CA ASN A 21 16.17 -12.38 -1.37
C ASN A 21 15.29 -11.74 -0.29
N HIS A 22 15.14 -10.42 -0.32
CA HIS A 22 14.31 -9.64 0.60
C HIS A 22 12.84 -9.50 0.16
N LEU A 23 12.42 -10.26 -0.88
CA LEU A 23 11.09 -10.18 -1.47
C LEU A 23 9.96 -10.36 -0.44
N GLY A 24 10.13 -11.31 0.50
CA GLY A 24 9.16 -11.56 1.56
C GLY A 24 9.00 -10.38 2.51
N PHE A 25 10.10 -9.72 2.88
CA PHE A 25 10.07 -8.53 3.72
C PHE A 25 9.37 -7.36 3.01
N LEU A 26 9.71 -7.11 1.75
CA LEU A 26 9.11 -6.04 0.95
C LEU A 26 7.59 -6.29 0.75
N ALA A 27 7.21 -7.53 0.45
CA ALA A 27 5.81 -7.95 0.33
C ALA A 27 5.03 -7.74 1.63
N PHE A 28 5.60 -8.17 2.77
CA PHE A 28 4.99 -8.00 4.09
C PHE A 28 4.88 -6.51 4.47
N THR A 29 5.89 -5.70 4.16
CA THR A 29 5.85 -4.26 4.40
C THR A 29 4.74 -3.60 3.58
N THR A 30 4.62 -3.93 2.29
CA THR A 30 3.53 -3.46 1.42
C THR A 30 2.17 -3.85 2.01
N LEU A 31 2.00 -5.11 2.40
CA LEU A 31 0.78 -5.61 3.04
C LEU A 31 0.43 -4.79 4.29
N CYS A 32 1.38 -4.50 5.17
CA CYS A 32 1.16 -3.72 6.39
C CYS A 32 0.71 -2.28 6.10
N PHE A 33 1.29 -1.59 5.11
CA PHE A 33 0.86 -0.24 4.71
C PHE A 33 -0.60 -0.22 4.27
N PHE A 34 -1.00 -1.18 3.44
CA PHE A 34 -2.38 -1.27 2.98
C PHE A 34 -3.33 -1.84 4.05
N ALA A 35 -2.86 -2.67 4.96
CA ALA A 35 -3.63 -3.05 6.15
C ALA A 35 -3.92 -1.83 7.02
N ALA A 36 -2.92 -0.99 7.28
CA ALA A 36 -3.11 0.25 8.01
C ALA A 36 -4.12 1.19 7.34
N SER A 37 -4.14 1.26 6.01
CA SER A 37 -5.06 2.14 5.28
C SER A 37 -6.52 1.77 5.46
N SER A 38 -6.85 0.48 5.63
CA SER A 38 -8.21 -0.03 5.81
C SER A 38 -8.61 -0.23 7.28
N THR A 39 -7.63 -0.25 8.20
CA THR A 39 -7.85 -0.42 9.65
C THR A 39 -8.90 0.52 10.25
N PRO A 40 -8.97 1.84 9.94
CA PRO A 40 -9.98 2.72 10.50
C PRO A 40 -11.40 2.45 9.99
N THR A 41 -11.57 1.77 8.84
CA THR A 41 -12.89 1.60 8.19
C THR A 41 -13.94 0.95 9.10
N PRO A 42 -13.71 -0.21 9.72
CA PRO A 42 -14.70 -0.81 10.62
C PRO A 42 -14.91 -0.03 11.93
N LEU A 43 -13.98 0.88 12.27
CA LEU A 43 -14.05 1.70 13.49
C LEU A 43 -14.80 3.01 13.30
N TYR A 44 -15.07 3.43 12.06
CA TYR A 44 -15.70 4.73 11.81
C TYR A 44 -17.07 4.89 12.47
N HIS A 45 -17.87 3.83 12.51
CA HIS A 45 -19.16 3.88 13.20
C HIS A 45 -18.98 4.12 14.71
N LEU A 46 -18.00 3.46 15.33
CA LEU A 46 -17.69 3.66 16.76
C LEU A 46 -17.20 5.09 17.04
N TYR A 47 -16.38 5.67 16.16
CA TYR A 47 -15.98 7.06 16.25
C TYR A 47 -17.16 8.03 16.08
N GLN A 48 -18.09 7.73 15.15
CA GLN A 48 -19.30 8.53 14.95
C GLN A 48 -20.22 8.50 16.20
N GLU A 49 -20.40 7.34 16.80
CA GLU A 49 -21.14 7.22 18.06
C GLU A 49 -20.48 7.98 19.22
N ALA A 50 -19.15 7.88 19.33
CA ALA A 50 -18.42 8.51 20.42
C ALA A 50 -18.33 10.05 20.30
N TRP A 51 -18.22 10.60 19.08
CA TRP A 51 -17.94 12.02 18.85
C TRP A 51 -19.03 12.76 18.07
N GLY A 52 -20.10 12.12 17.66
CA GLY A 52 -21.29 12.74 17.09
C GLY A 52 -21.11 13.43 15.74
N PHE A 53 -20.14 13.04 14.91
CA PHE A 53 -19.91 13.69 13.62
C PHE A 53 -20.72 13.07 12.48
N SER A 54 -21.00 13.87 11.44
CA SER A 54 -21.83 13.50 10.31
C SER A 54 -21.13 12.59 9.30
N ALA A 55 -21.91 11.92 8.43
CA ALA A 55 -21.39 11.16 7.29
C ALA A 55 -20.54 12.02 6.32
N GLY A 56 -20.85 13.32 6.20
CA GLY A 56 -20.05 14.26 5.40
C GLY A 56 -18.64 14.43 5.97
N VAL A 57 -18.49 14.52 7.29
CA VAL A 57 -17.19 14.57 7.96
C VAL A 57 -16.42 13.25 7.77
N LEU A 58 -17.12 12.11 7.81
CA LEU A 58 -16.50 10.82 7.50
C LEU A 58 -15.94 10.77 6.08
N THR A 59 -16.70 11.25 5.10
CA THR A 59 -16.23 11.35 3.72
C THR A 59 -15.01 12.28 3.60
N LEU A 60 -14.98 13.40 4.35
CA LEU A 60 -13.82 14.29 4.41
C LEU A 60 -12.58 13.58 4.97
N ILE A 61 -12.70 12.84 6.07
CA ILE A 61 -11.62 12.06 6.69
C ILE A 61 -11.02 11.08 5.67
N PHE A 62 -11.86 10.42 4.87
CA PHE A 62 -11.41 9.53 3.82
C PHE A 62 -10.77 10.29 2.65
N ALA A 63 -11.37 11.41 2.21
CA ALA A 63 -10.87 12.23 1.11
C ALA A 63 -9.48 12.80 1.41
N VAL A 64 -9.24 13.28 2.64
CA VAL A 64 -7.94 13.78 3.06
C VAL A 64 -6.84 12.72 2.89
N TYR A 65 -7.11 11.48 3.24
CA TYR A 65 -6.20 10.36 3.01
C TYR A 65 -5.91 10.17 1.51
N ALA A 66 -6.96 10.12 0.68
CA ALA A 66 -6.83 9.89 -0.75
C ALA A 66 -6.06 11.01 -1.46
N PHE A 67 -6.36 12.27 -1.15
CA PHE A 67 -5.63 13.41 -1.71
C PHE A 67 -4.17 13.48 -1.24
N SER A 68 -3.90 13.16 0.02
CA SER A 68 -2.55 13.13 0.56
C SER A 68 -1.71 12.01 -0.09
N LEU A 69 -2.30 10.83 -0.28
CA LEU A 69 -1.70 9.71 -0.99
C LEU A 69 -1.37 10.10 -2.44
N LEU A 70 -2.32 10.71 -3.15
CA LEU A 70 -2.12 11.17 -4.52
C LEU A 70 -1.01 12.24 -4.60
N ALA A 71 -1.01 13.20 -3.68
CA ALA A 71 0.05 14.20 -3.60
C ALA A 71 1.43 13.56 -3.40
N ALA A 72 1.54 12.58 -2.50
CA ALA A 72 2.77 11.85 -2.26
C ALA A 72 3.23 11.03 -3.49
N LEU A 73 2.31 10.42 -4.23
CA LEU A 73 2.63 9.72 -5.48
C LEU A 73 3.13 10.68 -6.56
N LEU A 74 2.49 11.84 -6.71
CA LEU A 74 2.88 12.84 -7.71
C LEU A 74 4.22 13.51 -7.39
N MET A 75 4.51 13.77 -6.11
CA MET A 75 5.72 14.46 -5.68
C MET A 75 6.87 13.49 -5.40
N GLY A 76 6.56 12.32 -4.84
CA GLY A 76 7.54 11.36 -4.34
C GLY A 76 7.74 10.14 -5.25
N GLY A 77 7.02 10.04 -6.37
CA GLY A 77 7.05 8.87 -7.25
C GLY A 77 8.45 8.49 -7.73
N SER A 78 9.27 9.46 -8.07
CA SER A 78 10.68 9.28 -8.47
C SER A 78 11.69 9.51 -7.34
N LEU A 79 11.24 9.91 -6.15
CA LEU A 79 12.15 10.27 -5.04
C LEU A 79 13.09 9.13 -4.67
N SER A 80 12.59 7.89 -4.71
CA SER A 80 13.38 6.71 -4.37
C SER A 80 14.43 6.34 -5.44
N ASP A 81 14.33 6.89 -6.65
CA ASP A 81 15.34 6.73 -7.71
C ASP A 81 16.58 7.61 -7.45
N TYR A 82 16.38 8.74 -6.75
CA TYR A 82 17.44 9.68 -6.43
C TYR A 82 18.06 9.46 -5.05
N LEU A 83 17.23 9.24 -4.03
CA LEU A 83 17.70 9.04 -2.65
C LEU A 83 18.10 7.61 -2.35
N GLY A 84 17.63 6.64 -3.15
CA GLY A 84 17.70 5.23 -2.87
C GLY A 84 16.37 4.69 -2.32
N ARG A 85 16.13 3.39 -2.47
CA ARG A 85 14.88 2.73 -2.02
C ARG A 85 14.77 2.74 -0.49
N ARG A 86 15.83 2.34 0.21
CA ARG A 86 15.83 2.21 1.68
C ARG A 86 15.53 3.51 2.43
N PRO A 87 16.17 4.65 2.15
CA PRO A 87 15.89 5.90 2.87
C PRO A 87 14.43 6.35 2.73
N VAL A 88 13.83 6.19 1.55
CA VAL A 88 12.44 6.56 1.30
C VAL A 88 11.48 5.62 2.02
N ILE A 89 11.71 4.30 1.97
CA ILE A 89 10.93 3.30 2.72
C ILE A 89 11.05 3.57 4.23
N PHE A 90 12.26 3.87 4.73
CA PHE A 90 12.48 4.20 6.15
C PHE A 90 11.69 5.44 6.58
N GLY A 91 11.77 6.51 5.79
CA GLY A 91 10.99 7.73 6.04
C GLY A 91 9.49 7.46 6.03
N ALA A 92 8.99 6.67 5.08
CA ALA A 92 7.59 6.27 5.04
C ALA A 92 7.17 5.43 6.25
N LEU A 93 8.00 4.49 6.73
CA LEU A 93 7.75 3.70 7.94
C LEU A 93 7.67 4.59 9.19
N LEU A 94 8.55 5.59 9.33
CA LEU A 94 8.50 6.54 10.44
C LEU A 94 7.24 7.41 10.39
N LEU A 95 6.90 7.97 9.23
CA LEU A 95 5.67 8.75 9.05
C LEU A 95 4.43 7.92 9.36
N GLN A 96 4.40 6.67 8.93
CA GLN A 96 3.32 5.74 9.21
C GLN A 96 3.23 5.41 10.70
N SER A 97 4.36 5.24 11.38
CA SER A 97 4.40 5.03 12.84
C SER A 97 3.84 6.23 13.59
N VAL A 98 4.19 7.45 13.18
CA VAL A 98 3.60 8.67 13.76
C VAL A 98 2.09 8.73 13.50
N SER A 99 1.63 8.37 12.30
CA SER A 99 0.20 8.28 12.02
C SER A 99 -0.51 7.28 12.92
N MET A 100 0.07 6.10 13.19
CA MET A 100 -0.51 5.14 14.16
C MET A 100 -0.60 5.72 15.56
N LEU A 101 0.43 6.46 16.00
CA LEU A 101 0.38 7.17 17.30
C LEU A 101 -0.74 8.21 17.33
N LEU A 102 -0.96 8.97 16.27
CA LEU A 102 -2.07 9.93 16.20
C LEU A 102 -3.43 9.23 16.31
N PHE A 103 -3.61 8.06 15.69
CA PHE A 103 -4.84 7.28 15.86
C PHE A 103 -5.01 6.74 17.27
N ILE A 104 -3.94 6.28 17.94
CA ILE A 104 -3.98 5.76 19.30
C ILE A 104 -4.35 6.88 20.30
N LEU A 105 -3.84 8.09 20.07
CA LEU A 105 -4.06 9.25 20.93
C LEU A 105 -5.29 10.08 20.54
N ALA A 106 -6.04 9.66 19.51
CA ALA A 106 -7.15 10.42 18.98
C ALA A 106 -8.25 10.63 20.04
N SER A 107 -8.57 11.88 20.31
CA SER A 107 -9.61 12.32 21.23
C SER A 107 -10.80 13.00 20.55
N ASP A 108 -10.63 13.40 19.28
CA ASP A 108 -11.64 14.05 18.45
C ASP A 108 -11.39 13.87 16.94
N VAL A 109 -12.27 14.43 16.12
CA VAL A 109 -12.21 14.32 14.65
C VAL A 109 -10.93 14.93 14.07
N SER A 110 -10.38 15.98 14.66
CA SER A 110 -9.19 16.66 14.13
C SER A 110 -7.96 15.75 14.16
N TRP A 111 -7.85 14.90 15.18
CA TRP A 111 -6.81 13.86 15.27
C TRP A 111 -6.95 12.84 14.14
N LEU A 112 -8.18 12.40 13.82
CA LEU A 112 -8.41 11.48 12.71
C LEU A 112 -8.02 12.10 11.37
N VAL A 113 -8.35 13.38 11.16
CA VAL A 113 -7.96 14.10 9.93
C VAL A 113 -6.44 14.21 9.83
N ALA A 114 -5.74 14.59 10.92
CA ALA A 114 -4.30 14.68 10.94
C ALA A 114 -3.62 13.31 10.73
N ALA A 115 -4.13 12.27 11.39
CA ALA A 115 -3.64 10.91 11.22
C ALA A 115 -3.82 10.43 9.78
N ARG A 116 -4.97 10.68 9.15
CA ARG A 116 -5.26 10.33 7.77
C ARG A 116 -4.42 11.08 6.75
N LEU A 117 -4.18 12.37 6.99
CA LEU A 117 -3.28 13.17 6.15
C LEU A 117 -1.87 12.55 6.14
N LEU A 118 -1.33 12.28 7.31
CA LEU A 118 0.01 11.71 7.44
C LEU A 118 0.08 10.28 6.91
N GLN A 119 -0.95 9.47 7.17
CA GLN A 119 -1.08 8.10 6.68
C GLN A 119 -1.10 8.05 5.14
N GLY A 120 -1.90 8.90 4.51
CA GLY A 120 -1.98 8.97 3.05
C GLY A 120 -0.63 9.31 2.44
N PHE A 121 0.04 10.33 2.98
CA PHE A 121 1.37 10.73 2.51
C PHE A 121 2.41 9.61 2.67
N ALA A 122 2.46 8.98 3.84
CA ALA A 122 3.34 7.85 4.11
C ALA A 122 3.06 6.67 3.17
N THR A 123 1.78 6.33 2.95
CA THR A 123 1.38 5.22 2.06
C THR A 123 1.74 5.51 0.60
N GLY A 124 1.57 6.74 0.14
CA GLY A 124 1.94 7.13 -1.23
C GLY A 124 3.45 7.02 -1.48
N LEU A 125 4.29 7.51 -0.55
CA LEU A 125 5.74 7.33 -0.61
C LEU A 125 6.14 5.85 -0.58
N ALA A 126 5.52 5.09 0.33
CA ALA A 126 5.80 3.66 0.47
C ALA A 126 5.41 2.88 -0.80
N ALA A 127 4.23 3.15 -1.37
CA ALA A 127 3.72 2.44 -2.54
C ALA A 127 4.66 2.58 -3.74
N SER A 128 5.18 3.79 -3.99
CA SER A 128 6.15 4.02 -5.07
C SER A 128 7.49 3.33 -4.80
N ALA A 129 8.07 3.51 -3.60
CA ALA A 129 9.39 2.98 -3.26
C ALA A 129 9.39 1.45 -3.11
N LEU A 130 8.37 0.87 -2.44
CA LEU A 130 8.23 -0.59 -2.29
C LEU A 130 7.91 -1.26 -3.62
N GLY A 131 7.05 -0.64 -4.46
CA GLY A 131 6.75 -1.15 -5.79
C GLY A 131 8.02 -1.28 -6.63
N ALA A 132 8.84 -0.23 -6.66
CA ALA A 132 10.12 -0.25 -7.36
C ALA A 132 11.10 -1.26 -6.75
N ALA A 133 11.23 -1.31 -5.41
CA ALA A 133 12.11 -2.27 -4.73
C ALA A 133 11.71 -3.73 -4.98
N LEU A 134 10.40 -4.03 -5.08
CA LEU A 134 9.90 -5.37 -5.44
C LEU A 134 10.32 -5.77 -6.86
N LEU A 135 10.26 -4.83 -7.83
CA LEU A 135 10.68 -5.07 -9.20
C LEU A 135 12.21 -5.23 -9.30
N ASP A 136 12.96 -4.40 -8.57
CA ASP A 136 14.42 -4.48 -8.51
C ASP A 136 14.90 -5.83 -7.91
N ASN A 137 14.15 -6.37 -6.93
CA ASN A 137 14.49 -7.63 -6.26
C ASN A 137 14.14 -8.87 -7.10
N ASP A 138 12.99 -8.86 -7.79
CA ASP A 138 12.55 -9.96 -8.67
C ASP A 138 11.62 -9.42 -9.77
N SER A 139 12.13 -9.32 -11.00
CA SER A 139 11.37 -8.78 -12.14
C SER A 139 10.19 -9.65 -12.59
N VAL A 140 10.13 -10.93 -12.18
CA VAL A 140 9.06 -11.87 -12.53
C VAL A 140 7.97 -11.91 -11.45
N LYS A 141 8.37 -12.05 -10.19
CA LYS A 141 7.45 -12.16 -9.04
C LYS A 141 7.05 -10.79 -8.49
N GLY A 142 7.94 -9.81 -8.56
CA GLY A 142 7.74 -8.46 -8.04
C GLY A 142 6.45 -7.81 -8.49
N PRO A 143 6.13 -7.77 -9.80
CA PRO A 143 4.88 -7.18 -10.30
C PRO A 143 3.62 -7.84 -9.72
N LEU A 144 3.62 -9.17 -9.63
CA LEU A 144 2.50 -9.91 -9.06
C LEU A 144 2.30 -9.60 -7.58
N ILE A 145 3.39 -9.61 -6.80
CA ILE A 145 3.37 -9.29 -5.38
C ILE A 145 2.90 -7.85 -5.18
N ASN A 146 3.40 -6.91 -5.97
CA ASN A 146 2.99 -5.51 -5.91
C ASN A 146 1.50 -5.30 -6.19
N SER A 147 0.90 -6.14 -7.03
CA SER A 147 -0.54 -6.07 -7.34
C SER A 147 -1.42 -6.74 -6.27
N ILE A 148 -0.97 -7.85 -5.68
CA ILE A 148 -1.78 -8.64 -4.74
C ILE A 148 -1.64 -8.15 -3.30
N SER A 149 -0.43 -7.76 -2.86
CA SER A 149 -0.18 -7.35 -1.47
C SER A 149 -1.09 -6.20 -0.99
N PRO A 150 -1.41 -5.17 -1.80
CA PRO A 150 -2.38 -4.15 -1.42
C PRO A 150 -3.77 -4.71 -1.12
N MET A 151 -4.28 -5.60 -1.98
CA MET A 151 -5.60 -6.19 -1.81
C MET A 151 -5.68 -7.07 -0.56
N LEU A 152 -4.68 -7.95 -0.37
CA LEU A 152 -4.58 -8.78 0.83
C LEU A 152 -4.37 -7.92 2.08
N GLY A 153 -3.56 -6.87 2.00
CA GLY A 153 -3.34 -5.94 3.10
C GLY A 153 -4.64 -5.28 3.55
N MET A 154 -5.41 -4.73 2.61
CA MET A 154 -6.70 -4.11 2.92
C MET A 154 -7.70 -5.11 3.53
N ALA A 155 -7.74 -6.35 3.02
CA ALA A 155 -8.58 -7.40 3.61
C ALA A 155 -8.19 -7.72 5.05
N VAL A 156 -6.88 -7.93 5.29
CA VAL A 156 -6.33 -8.25 6.62
C VAL A 156 -6.55 -7.08 7.59
N GLY A 157 -6.33 -5.84 7.16
CA GLY A 157 -6.51 -4.65 7.98
C GLY A 157 -7.97 -4.45 8.39
N ALA A 158 -8.90 -4.48 7.44
CA ALA A 158 -10.31 -4.29 7.71
C ALA A 158 -10.89 -5.43 8.55
N LEU A 159 -10.68 -6.69 8.14
CA LEU A 159 -11.23 -7.83 8.86
C LEU A 159 -10.55 -8.03 10.22
N GLY A 160 -9.22 -7.92 10.27
CA GLY A 160 -8.46 -8.04 11.51
C GLY A 160 -8.89 -6.99 12.55
N THR A 161 -9.03 -5.73 12.13
CA THR A 161 -9.50 -4.66 13.03
C THR A 161 -10.95 -4.88 13.44
N ALA A 162 -11.82 -5.33 12.53
CA ALA A 162 -13.21 -5.65 12.87
C ALA A 162 -13.32 -6.77 13.92
N LEU A 163 -12.50 -7.82 13.79
CA LEU A 163 -12.40 -8.90 14.78
C LEU A 163 -11.88 -8.38 16.13
N LEU A 164 -10.82 -7.56 16.12
CA LEU A 164 -10.31 -6.95 17.34
C LEU A 164 -11.34 -6.03 18.00
N ALA A 165 -12.06 -5.24 17.21
CA ALA A 165 -13.11 -4.36 17.70
C ALA A 165 -14.30 -5.13 18.32
N GLN A 166 -14.60 -6.33 17.82
CA GLN A 166 -15.70 -7.14 18.31
C GLN A 166 -15.35 -7.94 19.56
N PHE A 167 -14.11 -8.47 19.67
CA PHE A 167 -13.77 -9.50 20.65
C PHE A 167 -12.63 -9.11 21.59
N ALA A 168 -11.83 -8.09 21.27
CA ALA A 168 -10.67 -7.71 22.08
C ALA A 168 -10.95 -6.51 22.99
N PRO A 169 -10.17 -6.34 24.07
CA PRO A 169 -10.21 -5.13 24.87
C PRO A 169 -9.64 -3.95 24.07
N MET A 170 -10.08 -2.72 24.41
CA MET A 170 -9.62 -1.47 23.77
C MET A 170 -9.83 -1.46 22.22
N PRO A 171 -11.06 -1.62 21.73
CA PRO A 171 -11.38 -1.81 20.33
C PRO A 171 -10.84 -0.71 19.39
N LEU A 172 -10.75 0.53 19.89
CA LEU A 172 -10.28 1.68 19.11
C LEU A 172 -8.76 1.82 19.03
N MET A 173 -7.99 1.07 19.83
CA MET A 173 -6.54 1.26 19.95
C MET A 173 -5.73 0.04 19.50
N LEU A 174 -6.20 -1.19 19.80
CA LEU A 174 -5.38 -2.39 19.68
C LEU A 174 -4.88 -2.65 18.26
N GLY A 175 -5.71 -2.43 17.24
CA GLY A 175 -5.31 -2.55 15.84
C GLY A 175 -4.15 -1.63 15.45
N TYR A 176 -4.22 -0.38 15.91
CA TYR A 176 -3.15 0.60 15.66
C TYR A 176 -1.87 0.29 16.45
N CYS A 177 -1.99 -0.22 17.69
CA CYS A 177 -0.82 -0.65 18.49
C CYS A 177 -0.07 -1.81 17.80
N LEU A 178 -0.78 -2.80 17.29
CA LEU A 178 -0.18 -3.93 16.56
C LEU A 178 0.52 -3.46 15.28
N LEU A 179 -0.11 -2.56 14.52
CA LEU A 179 0.49 -1.99 13.32
C LEU A 179 1.69 -1.11 13.64
N LEU A 180 1.63 -0.31 14.71
CA LEU A 180 2.77 0.49 15.18
C LEU A 180 3.97 -0.42 15.50
N ALA A 181 3.75 -1.49 16.26
CA ALA A 181 4.80 -2.46 16.57
C ALA A 181 5.38 -3.12 15.29
N ALA A 182 4.51 -3.44 14.32
CA ALA A 182 4.94 -3.97 13.03
C ALA A 182 5.80 -2.95 12.26
N PHE A 183 5.40 -1.69 12.15
CA PHE A 183 6.17 -0.66 11.44
C PHE A 183 7.51 -0.36 12.09
N LEU A 184 7.56 -0.28 13.43
CA LEU A 184 8.81 -0.09 14.15
C LEU A 184 9.76 -1.29 13.96
N SER A 185 9.25 -2.52 14.02
CA SER A 185 10.06 -3.71 13.75
C SER A 185 10.58 -3.77 12.32
N GLN A 186 9.76 -3.35 11.35
CA GLN A 186 10.16 -3.24 9.94
C GLN A 186 11.22 -2.16 9.72
N ALA A 187 11.09 -1.00 10.40
CA ALA A 187 12.09 0.06 10.33
C ALA A 187 13.46 -0.40 10.87
N LEU A 188 13.46 -1.19 11.96
CA LEU A 188 14.67 -1.80 12.50
C LEU A 188 15.26 -2.86 11.55
N TYR A 189 14.41 -3.71 10.98
CA TYR A 189 14.85 -4.77 10.07
C TYR A 189 15.37 -4.22 8.74
N LEU A 190 14.84 -3.08 8.26
CA LEU A 190 15.21 -2.47 6.97
C LEU A 190 16.72 -2.20 6.86
N GLY A 191 17.41 -2.04 7.99
CA GLY A 191 18.87 -1.93 8.02
C GLY A 191 19.60 -3.12 7.39
N ARG A 192 18.99 -4.31 7.34
CA ARG A 192 19.54 -5.54 6.75
C ARG A 192 19.25 -5.70 5.26
N VAL A 193 18.34 -4.89 4.71
CA VAL A 193 18.00 -4.93 3.28
C VAL A 193 19.07 -4.18 2.51
N GLU A 194 19.55 -4.75 1.41
CA GLU A 194 20.52 -4.10 0.55
C GLU A 194 19.90 -2.94 -0.24
N GLU A 195 20.67 -1.86 -0.44
CA GLU A 195 20.23 -0.75 -1.29
C GLU A 195 20.46 -1.13 -2.76
N THR A 196 19.39 -1.03 -3.56
CA THR A 196 19.43 -1.40 -4.98
C THR A 196 19.80 -0.25 -5.90
N VAL A 197 19.70 0.99 -5.41
CA VAL A 197 19.92 2.20 -6.21
C VAL A 197 20.99 3.09 -5.60
N SER A 198 21.97 3.51 -6.39
CA SER A 198 22.96 4.50 -5.98
C SER A 198 22.34 5.90 -5.96
N ARG A 199 22.66 6.68 -4.91
CA ARG A 199 22.19 8.07 -4.78
C ARG A 199 22.64 8.92 -5.96
N GLN A 200 21.70 9.71 -6.50
CA GLN A 200 21.97 10.62 -7.60
C GLN A 200 21.79 12.08 -7.16
N PRO A 201 22.56 13.02 -7.71
CA PRO A 201 22.32 14.45 -7.49
C PRO A 201 21.02 14.87 -8.17
N GLY A 202 20.34 15.87 -7.60
CA GLY A 202 19.11 16.43 -8.21
C GLY A 202 17.80 16.04 -7.50
N VAL A 203 17.85 15.65 -6.24
CA VAL A 203 16.67 15.29 -5.41
C VAL A 203 15.54 16.35 -5.47
N TRP A 204 15.89 17.63 -5.45
CA TRP A 204 14.89 18.73 -5.57
C TRP A 204 14.19 18.78 -6.93
N GLN A 205 14.84 18.29 -7.97
CA GLN A 205 14.24 18.18 -9.30
C GLN A 205 13.25 17.03 -9.38
N SER A 206 13.50 15.95 -8.64
CA SER A 206 12.60 14.79 -8.57
C SER A 206 11.26 15.09 -7.89
N LEU A 207 11.23 16.11 -7.00
CA LEU A 207 10.00 16.55 -6.34
C LEU A 207 9.07 17.37 -7.24
N LYS A 208 9.53 17.78 -8.43
CA LYS A 208 8.67 18.47 -9.40
C LYS A 208 7.75 17.43 -10.05
N PRO A 209 6.42 17.57 -9.93
CA PRO A 209 5.49 16.67 -10.58
C PRO A 209 5.75 16.63 -12.09
N SER A 210 6.17 15.49 -12.63
CA SER A 210 6.36 15.32 -14.06
C SER A 210 5.25 14.41 -14.60
N LEU A 211 4.21 15.01 -15.17
CA LEU A 211 3.13 14.30 -15.88
C LEU A 211 3.52 14.07 -17.35
N HIS A 212 4.75 13.63 -17.58
CA HIS A 212 5.18 13.36 -18.97
C HIS A 212 4.70 11.97 -19.40
N VAL A 213 3.59 11.95 -20.14
CA VAL A 213 3.08 10.73 -20.78
C VAL A 213 3.68 10.64 -22.18
N PRO A 214 4.49 9.59 -22.49
CA PRO A 214 4.99 9.35 -23.84
C PRO A 214 3.83 9.29 -24.84
N GLN A 215 4.02 9.84 -26.05
CA GLN A 215 2.95 9.92 -27.06
C GLN A 215 2.35 8.53 -27.37
N GLN A 216 3.18 7.48 -27.37
CA GLN A 216 2.76 6.10 -27.64
C GLN A 216 1.82 5.57 -26.56
N ALA A 217 1.99 5.99 -25.30
CA ALA A 217 1.19 5.52 -24.16
C ALA A 217 -0.13 6.33 -23.97
N ARG A 218 -0.25 7.52 -24.59
CA ARG A 218 -1.42 8.40 -24.39
C ARG A 218 -2.74 7.75 -24.76
N ARG A 219 -2.79 7.06 -25.92
CA ARG A 219 -4.02 6.40 -26.37
C ARG A 219 -4.46 5.33 -25.39
N MET A 220 -3.52 4.51 -24.91
CA MET A 220 -3.80 3.44 -23.96
C MET A 220 -4.25 4.03 -22.60
N LEU A 221 -3.59 5.10 -22.14
CA LEU A 221 -3.97 5.79 -20.91
C LEU A 221 -5.42 6.29 -20.97
N TRP A 222 -5.83 6.96 -22.06
CA TRP A 222 -7.20 7.45 -22.19
C TRP A 222 -8.25 6.34 -22.24
N LEU A 223 -7.89 5.14 -22.72
CA LEU A 223 -8.80 3.98 -22.74
C LEU A 223 -8.93 3.34 -21.35
N VAL A 224 -7.86 3.29 -20.56
CA VAL A 224 -7.84 2.64 -19.24
C VAL A 224 -8.31 3.58 -18.13
N LEU A 225 -8.05 4.88 -18.26
CA LEU A 225 -8.33 5.89 -17.24
C LEU A 225 -9.77 5.87 -16.69
N PRO A 226 -10.85 5.75 -17.51
CA PRO A 226 -12.22 5.70 -16.97
C PRO A 226 -12.47 4.47 -16.10
N VAL A 227 -11.92 3.32 -16.47
CA VAL A 227 -12.05 2.06 -15.71
C VAL A 227 -11.28 2.17 -14.40
N ASP A 228 -10.08 2.73 -14.43
CA ASP A 228 -9.26 2.94 -13.24
C ASP A 228 -9.93 3.91 -12.27
N ILE A 229 -10.46 5.04 -12.77
CA ILE A 229 -11.24 5.98 -11.96
C ILE A 229 -12.44 5.30 -11.34
N ALA A 230 -13.20 4.51 -12.10
CA ALA A 230 -14.37 3.80 -11.59
C ALA A 230 -14.01 2.78 -10.51
N ALA A 231 -12.92 2.01 -10.70
CA ALA A 231 -12.42 1.06 -9.72
C ALA A 231 -11.99 1.73 -8.41
N TRP A 232 -11.25 2.84 -8.49
CA TRP A 232 -10.83 3.61 -7.32
C TRP A 232 -12.02 4.30 -6.62
N ALA A 233 -13.00 4.81 -7.39
CA ALA A 233 -14.22 5.39 -6.84
C ALA A 233 -15.05 4.34 -6.10
N LEU A 234 -15.20 3.15 -6.67
CA LEU A 234 -15.88 2.02 -6.04
C LEU A 234 -15.17 1.60 -4.74
N GLY A 235 -13.85 1.44 -4.79
CA GLY A 235 -13.04 1.14 -3.60
C GLY A 235 -13.22 2.20 -2.51
N GLY A 236 -13.16 3.49 -2.89
CA GLY A 236 -13.36 4.61 -1.98
C GLY A 236 -14.77 4.61 -1.35
N PHE A 237 -15.80 4.34 -2.15
CA PHE A 237 -17.17 4.21 -1.67
C PHE A 237 -17.29 3.08 -0.62
N PHE A 238 -16.81 1.89 -0.93
CA PHE A 238 -16.86 0.77 0.01
C PHE A 238 -16.06 1.03 1.28
N LEU A 239 -14.87 1.58 1.17
CA LEU A 239 -14.01 1.87 2.33
C LEU A 239 -14.56 2.99 3.23
N SER A 240 -15.30 3.94 2.68
CA SER A 240 -15.83 5.08 3.44
C SER A 240 -17.24 4.86 3.97
N LEU A 241 -18.15 4.37 3.14
CA LEU A 241 -19.58 4.39 3.42
C LEU A 241 -20.20 3.01 3.70
N SER A 242 -19.56 1.89 3.28
CA SER A 242 -20.19 0.57 3.45
C SER A 242 -20.52 0.22 4.90
N PRO A 243 -19.71 0.57 5.94
CA PRO A 243 -20.10 0.28 7.31
C PRO A 243 -21.41 0.99 7.71
N SER A 244 -21.53 2.28 7.39
CA SER A 244 -22.73 3.05 7.71
C SER A 244 -23.97 2.59 6.95
N LEU A 245 -23.82 2.23 5.67
CA LEU A 245 -24.90 1.69 4.84
C LEU A 245 -25.36 0.32 5.33
N LEU A 246 -24.44 -0.54 5.76
CA LEU A 246 -24.80 -1.84 6.32
C LEU A 246 -25.55 -1.71 7.64
N VAL A 247 -25.17 -0.78 8.51
CA VAL A 247 -25.93 -0.47 9.72
C VAL A 247 -27.34 0.00 9.36
N ALA A 248 -27.48 0.92 8.40
CA ALA A 248 -28.77 1.42 7.95
C ALA A 248 -29.66 0.33 7.33
N ALA A 249 -29.07 -0.62 6.59
CA ALA A 249 -29.81 -1.68 5.90
C ALA A 249 -30.15 -2.87 6.81
N THR A 250 -29.28 -3.22 7.77
CA THR A 250 -29.44 -4.44 8.59
C THR A 250 -29.84 -4.16 10.03
N GLY A 251 -29.73 -2.91 10.49
CA GLY A 251 -29.89 -2.53 11.89
C GLY A 251 -28.76 -3.04 12.80
N SER A 252 -27.76 -3.72 12.27
CA SER A 252 -26.66 -4.31 13.04
C SER A 252 -25.49 -3.33 13.11
N THR A 253 -25.08 -2.96 14.32
CA THR A 253 -23.92 -2.07 14.60
C THR A 253 -22.60 -2.83 14.71
N SER A 254 -22.57 -4.13 14.42
CA SER A 254 -21.35 -4.96 14.53
C SER A 254 -20.26 -4.47 13.57
N PRO A 255 -19.04 -4.17 14.05
CA PRO A 255 -17.90 -3.81 13.22
C PRO A 255 -17.53 -4.87 12.18
N LEU A 256 -17.91 -6.16 12.43
CA LEU A 256 -17.66 -7.27 11.51
C LEU A 256 -18.32 -7.07 10.16
N ASN A 257 -19.52 -6.47 10.11
CA ASN A 257 -20.22 -6.25 8.85
C ASN A 257 -19.41 -5.36 7.90
N GLY A 258 -18.86 -4.26 8.42
CA GLY A 258 -17.99 -3.37 7.64
C GLY A 258 -16.68 -4.03 7.22
N GLY A 259 -16.05 -4.76 8.16
CA GLY A 259 -14.82 -5.49 7.89
C GLY A 259 -14.98 -6.58 6.82
N LEU A 260 -16.09 -7.34 6.88
CA LEU A 260 -16.43 -8.38 5.90
C LEU A 260 -16.70 -7.79 4.51
N ALA A 261 -17.42 -6.67 4.42
CA ALA A 261 -17.70 -6.02 3.15
C ALA A 261 -16.41 -5.58 2.43
N VAL A 262 -15.49 -4.95 3.17
CA VAL A 262 -14.20 -4.55 2.62
C VAL A 262 -13.34 -5.76 2.24
N ALA A 263 -13.31 -6.78 3.10
CA ALA A 263 -12.55 -8.00 2.83
C ALA A 263 -13.10 -8.73 1.60
N ALA A 264 -14.44 -8.84 1.46
CA ALA A 264 -15.06 -9.45 0.29
C ALA A 264 -14.67 -8.73 -1.00
N LEU A 265 -14.75 -7.39 -1.02
CA LEU A 265 -14.35 -6.58 -2.18
C LEU A 265 -12.88 -6.79 -2.53
N THR A 266 -11.99 -6.68 -1.56
CA THR A 266 -10.54 -6.72 -1.82
C THR A 266 -10.04 -8.13 -2.12
N LEU A 267 -10.59 -9.17 -1.48
CA LEU A 267 -10.27 -10.55 -1.79
C LEU A 267 -10.80 -10.98 -3.17
N SER A 268 -11.99 -10.50 -3.58
CA SER A 268 -12.47 -10.74 -4.94
C SER A 268 -11.57 -10.08 -5.99
N GLY A 269 -11.06 -8.86 -5.71
CA GLY A 269 -10.05 -8.21 -6.54
C GLY A 269 -8.75 -9.01 -6.63
N ALA A 270 -8.24 -9.50 -5.50
CA ALA A 270 -7.04 -10.36 -5.48
C ALA A 270 -7.26 -11.67 -6.26
N ALA A 271 -8.43 -12.29 -6.12
CA ALA A 271 -8.80 -13.49 -6.87
C ALA A 271 -8.89 -13.22 -8.37
N ALA A 272 -9.47 -12.08 -8.77
CA ALA A 272 -9.53 -11.65 -10.17
C ALA A 272 -8.12 -11.46 -10.76
N ILE A 273 -7.20 -10.78 -10.04
CA ILE A 273 -5.81 -10.64 -10.47
C ILE A 273 -5.16 -12.01 -10.70
N LEU A 274 -5.34 -12.96 -9.76
CA LEU A 274 -4.74 -14.29 -9.85
C LEU A 274 -5.29 -15.12 -11.03
N THR A 275 -6.59 -15.03 -11.29
CA THR A 275 -7.27 -15.83 -12.32
C THR A 275 -7.11 -15.24 -13.72
N LEU A 276 -7.10 -13.91 -13.84
CA LEU A 276 -7.07 -13.23 -15.13
C LEU A 276 -5.67 -12.90 -15.63
N ARG A 277 -4.64 -12.94 -14.77
CA ARG A 277 -3.26 -12.56 -15.13
C ARG A 277 -2.66 -13.30 -16.32
N GLN A 278 -3.14 -14.51 -16.61
CA GLN A 278 -2.67 -15.35 -17.73
C GLN A 278 -3.57 -15.25 -18.97
N ARG A 279 -4.66 -14.46 -18.89
CA ARG A 279 -5.60 -14.25 -19.99
C ARG A 279 -5.20 -13.03 -20.82
N GLU A 280 -5.71 -12.95 -22.03
CA GLU A 280 -5.49 -11.78 -22.87
C GLU A 280 -6.06 -10.52 -22.19
N PRO A 281 -5.32 -9.38 -22.23
CA PRO A 281 -5.71 -8.13 -21.53
C PRO A 281 -7.11 -7.63 -21.91
N VAL A 282 -7.54 -7.90 -23.14
CA VAL A 282 -8.87 -7.52 -23.66
C VAL A 282 -9.99 -8.23 -22.89
N LEU A 283 -9.78 -9.48 -22.50
CA LEU A 283 -10.78 -10.24 -21.73
C LEU A 283 -10.98 -9.65 -20.32
N GLY A 284 -9.91 -9.14 -19.69
CA GLY A 284 -9.98 -8.46 -18.40
C GLY A 284 -10.84 -7.20 -18.43
N LEU A 285 -10.86 -6.47 -19.54
CA LEU A 285 -11.67 -5.27 -19.72
C LEU A 285 -13.18 -5.55 -19.91
N TRP A 286 -13.55 -6.78 -20.33
CA TRP A 286 -14.95 -7.17 -20.51
C TRP A 286 -15.58 -7.79 -19.27
N VAL A 287 -14.76 -8.25 -18.32
CA VAL A 287 -15.23 -8.96 -17.12
C VAL A 287 -15.22 -8.04 -15.87
N GLY A 288 -14.46 -6.96 -15.88
CA GLY A 288 -14.41 -5.94 -14.81
C GLY A 288 -15.37 -4.80 -15.07
#